data_4109f24513a69aaa32c6061f9824f7d9
#
_entry.id   4109f24513a69aaa32c6061f9824f7d9
#
_cell.length_a   1.000
_cell.length_b   1.000
_cell.length_c   1.000
_cell.angle_alpha   90.00
_cell.angle_beta   90.00
_cell.angle_gamma   90.00
#
_symmetry.space_group_name_H-M   'P 1'
#
loop_
_entity.id
_entity.type
_entity.pdbx_description
1 polymer ?
#
loop_
_entity_poly.entity_id
_entity_poly.type
_entity_poly.pdbx_seq_one_letter_code
_entity_poly.pdbx_strand_id
1 'polypeptide(L)'
;MPAPENSAADALQVARDAAAAMEHADVAAREAGVRLVDVGPGRAVTALTVTEKHLNGHGICHGGYVFLLADAAFAYACNSFGVSTVAAGADVAFLRPAASGDEMVAEAWHRAGSGRSGIYDVTVRVGDTVIAEFRGRSRTVPGLAAPPPAPA
;
A
#
# COMPACT_ATOMS: atom_id res chain seq x y z
N MET A 1 5.07 35.20 12.49
CA MET A 1 5.13 34.62 11.14
C MET A 1 4.35 33.31 11.19
N PRO A 2 3.27 33.16 10.44
CA PRO A 2 2.69 31.85 10.28
C PRO A 2 3.72 30.94 9.59
N ALA A 3 3.81 29.69 10.02
CA ALA A 3 4.59 28.68 9.31
C ALA A 3 4.10 28.62 7.85
N PRO A 4 4.96 28.38 6.87
CA PRO A 4 4.50 28.23 5.50
C PRO A 4 3.48 27.10 5.45
N GLU A 5 2.28 27.42 5.01
CA GLU A 5 1.28 26.40 4.71
C GLU A 5 1.89 25.53 3.61
N ASN A 6 2.15 24.27 3.94
CA ASN A 6 2.62 23.29 2.97
C ASN A 6 1.56 23.22 1.87
N SER A 7 1.89 23.62 0.66
CA SER A 7 0.92 23.62 -0.43
C SER A 7 0.49 22.18 -0.73
N ALA A 8 -0.66 22.00 -1.37
CA ALA A 8 -1.11 20.67 -1.82
C ALA A 8 -0.09 20.01 -2.75
N ALA A 9 0.64 20.83 -3.55
CA ALA A 9 1.72 20.37 -4.39
C ALA A 9 2.92 19.85 -3.58
N ASP A 10 3.28 20.51 -2.46
CA ASP A 10 4.35 20.06 -1.58
C ASP A 10 3.97 18.75 -0.87
N ALA A 11 2.73 18.63 -0.40
CA ALA A 11 2.24 17.41 0.22
C ALA A 11 2.26 16.21 -0.76
N LEU A 12 1.89 16.44 -2.02
CA LEU A 12 1.97 15.42 -3.07
C LEU A 12 3.42 15.02 -3.36
N GLN A 13 4.36 15.98 -3.39
CA GLN A 13 5.76 15.69 -3.62
C GLN A 13 6.35 14.86 -2.47
N VAL A 14 6.01 15.17 -1.22
CA VAL A 14 6.40 14.37 -0.05
C VAL A 14 5.91 12.93 -0.19
N ALA A 15 4.66 12.74 -0.60
CA ALA A 15 4.09 11.41 -0.81
C ALA A 15 4.82 10.63 -1.91
N ARG A 16 5.14 11.29 -3.01
CA ARG A 16 5.86 10.68 -4.13
C ARG A 16 7.29 10.31 -3.77
N ASP A 17 8.01 11.16 -3.06
CA ASP A 17 9.38 10.89 -2.63
C ASP A 17 9.45 9.71 -1.65
N ALA A 18 8.54 9.66 -0.69
CA ALA A 18 8.44 8.56 0.25
C ALA A 18 8.12 7.24 -0.47
N ALA A 19 7.17 7.26 -1.39
CA ALA A 19 6.78 6.07 -2.16
C ALA A 19 7.91 5.57 -3.05
N ALA A 20 8.64 6.45 -3.73
CA ALA A 20 9.76 6.06 -4.58
C ALA A 20 10.88 5.38 -3.78
N ALA A 21 11.21 5.88 -2.60
CA ALA A 21 12.20 5.28 -1.71
C ALA A 21 11.76 3.90 -1.23
N MET A 22 10.51 3.75 -0.84
CA MET A 22 9.93 2.47 -0.40
C MET A 22 9.88 1.46 -1.53
N GLU A 23 9.42 1.84 -2.72
CA GLU A 23 9.34 0.96 -3.89
C GLU A 23 10.73 0.41 -4.26
N HIS A 24 11.75 1.23 -4.22
CA HIS A 24 13.12 0.82 -4.47
C HIS A 24 13.62 -0.18 -3.41
N ALA A 25 13.32 0.04 -2.14
CA ALA A 25 13.81 -0.77 -1.02
C ALA A 25 13.00 -2.06 -0.79
N ASP A 26 11.74 -2.10 -1.21
CA ASP A 26 10.83 -3.24 -0.96
C ASP A 26 11.08 -4.36 -1.97
N VAL A 27 12.07 -5.19 -1.67
CA VAL A 27 12.44 -6.34 -2.51
C VAL A 27 11.30 -7.37 -2.54
N ALA A 28 10.65 -7.64 -1.42
CA ALA A 28 9.60 -8.65 -1.31
C ALA A 28 8.40 -8.33 -2.22
N ALA A 29 7.91 -7.11 -2.19
CA ALA A 29 6.79 -6.69 -3.03
C ALA A 29 7.18 -6.71 -4.52
N ARG A 30 8.38 -6.22 -4.85
CA ARG A 30 8.88 -6.22 -6.22
C ARG A 30 9.03 -7.64 -6.78
N GLU A 31 9.63 -8.57 -6.02
CA GLU A 31 9.79 -9.98 -6.42
C GLU A 31 8.44 -10.68 -6.61
N ALA A 32 7.43 -10.29 -5.84
CA ALA A 32 6.07 -10.80 -6.00
C ALA A 32 5.36 -10.23 -7.25
N GLY A 33 5.86 -9.16 -7.83
CA GLY A 33 5.26 -8.50 -8.98
C GLY A 33 4.33 -7.34 -8.63
N VAL A 34 4.35 -6.87 -7.38
CA VAL A 34 3.59 -5.68 -6.96
C VAL A 34 4.19 -4.43 -7.59
N ARG A 35 3.34 -3.60 -8.18
CA ARG A 35 3.69 -2.32 -8.78
C ARG A 35 2.97 -1.19 -8.07
N LEU A 36 3.64 -0.08 -7.83
CA LEU A 36 2.99 1.16 -7.42
C LEU A 36 2.37 1.81 -8.67
N VAL A 37 1.08 2.12 -8.60
CA VAL A 37 0.33 2.76 -9.71
C VAL A 37 0.15 4.25 -9.45
N ASP A 38 -0.23 4.62 -8.23
CA ASP A 38 -0.47 6.01 -7.86
C ASP A 38 -0.30 6.20 -6.36
N VAL A 39 0.05 7.42 -5.95
CA VAL A 39 0.20 7.80 -4.56
C VAL A 39 -0.15 9.27 -4.35
N GLY A 40 -0.76 9.55 -3.23
CA GLY A 40 -1.04 10.89 -2.73
C GLY A 40 -1.11 10.89 -1.21
N PRO A 41 -1.31 12.04 -0.58
CA PRO A 41 -1.43 12.12 0.87
C PRO A 41 -2.57 11.22 1.39
N GLY A 42 -2.23 10.23 2.20
CA GLY A 42 -3.17 9.28 2.78
C GLY A 42 -3.78 8.29 1.80
N ARG A 43 -3.26 8.18 0.58
CA ARG A 43 -3.81 7.33 -0.47
C ARG A 43 -2.70 6.67 -1.29
N ALA A 44 -2.92 5.42 -1.69
CA ALA A 44 -2.06 4.74 -2.65
C ALA A 44 -2.83 3.70 -3.44
N VAL A 45 -2.34 3.42 -4.64
CA VAL A 45 -2.86 2.37 -5.52
C VAL A 45 -1.70 1.46 -5.92
N THR A 46 -1.87 0.16 -5.73
CA THR A 46 -0.94 -0.86 -6.18
C THR A 46 -1.63 -1.85 -7.11
N ALA A 47 -0.88 -2.54 -7.93
CA ALA A 47 -1.39 -3.56 -8.82
C ALA A 47 -0.46 -4.78 -8.89
N LEU A 48 -1.04 -5.94 -9.15
CA LEU A 48 -0.33 -7.19 -9.37
C LEU A 48 -1.10 -8.03 -10.40
N THR A 49 -0.41 -8.43 -11.45
CA THR A 49 -0.98 -9.39 -12.42
C THR A 49 -0.72 -10.80 -11.91
N VAL A 50 -1.79 -11.56 -11.72
CA VAL A 50 -1.72 -12.94 -11.24
C VAL A 50 -1.11 -13.83 -12.31
N THR A 51 -0.06 -14.56 -11.93
CA THR A 51 0.57 -15.58 -12.76
C THR A 51 0.51 -16.93 -12.06
N GLU A 52 0.93 -18.00 -12.72
CA GLU A 52 0.92 -19.35 -12.13
C GLU A 52 1.71 -19.45 -10.82
N LYS A 53 2.79 -18.66 -10.67
CA LYS A 53 3.59 -18.63 -9.42
C LYS A 53 2.83 -18.07 -8.22
N HIS A 54 1.72 -17.40 -8.43
CA HIS A 54 0.88 -16.86 -7.35
C HIS A 54 -0.24 -17.80 -6.93
N LEU A 55 -0.43 -18.93 -7.64
CA LEU A 55 -1.56 -19.83 -7.40
C LEU A 55 -1.31 -20.73 -6.21
N ASN A 56 -2.40 -21.00 -5.47
CA ASN A 56 -2.45 -22.01 -4.43
C ASN A 56 -2.84 -23.39 -5.01
N GLY A 57 -3.00 -24.40 -4.14
CA GLY A 57 -3.38 -25.76 -4.54
C GLY A 57 -4.76 -25.87 -5.17
N HIS A 58 -5.62 -24.87 -5.04
CA HIS A 58 -6.93 -24.80 -5.71
C HIS A 58 -6.88 -24.15 -7.09
N GLY A 59 -5.68 -23.68 -7.53
CA GLY A 59 -5.53 -23.02 -8.82
C GLY A 59 -6.03 -21.57 -8.85
N ILE A 60 -6.19 -20.94 -7.70
CA ILE A 60 -6.55 -19.53 -7.57
C ILE A 60 -5.41 -18.76 -6.88
N CYS A 61 -5.39 -17.43 -7.03
CA CYS A 61 -4.40 -16.61 -6.37
C CYS A 61 -4.37 -16.88 -4.87
N HIS A 62 -3.19 -17.20 -4.35
CA HIS A 62 -3.00 -17.42 -2.93
C HIS A 62 -3.37 -16.18 -2.13
N GLY A 63 -4.15 -16.35 -1.05
CA GLY A 63 -4.57 -15.24 -0.20
C GLY A 63 -3.40 -14.42 0.36
N GLY A 64 -2.24 -15.04 0.54
CA GLY A 64 -1.01 -14.36 0.95
C GLY A 64 -0.56 -13.29 -0.05
N TYR A 65 -0.76 -13.49 -1.35
CA TYR A 65 -0.43 -12.48 -2.36
C TYR A 65 -1.48 -11.37 -2.43
N VAL A 66 -2.75 -11.70 -2.25
CA VAL A 66 -3.81 -10.68 -2.11
C VAL A 66 -3.53 -9.80 -0.90
N PHE A 67 -3.14 -10.41 0.22
CA PHE A 67 -2.73 -9.70 1.43
C PHE A 67 -1.52 -8.80 1.18
N LEU A 68 -0.47 -9.32 0.55
CA LEU A 68 0.75 -8.56 0.25
C LEU A 68 0.45 -7.33 -0.61
N LEU A 69 -0.39 -7.49 -1.63
CA LEU A 69 -0.81 -6.39 -2.50
C LEU A 69 -1.54 -5.30 -1.70
N ALA A 70 -2.49 -5.68 -0.86
CA ALA A 70 -3.23 -4.75 -0.01
C ALA A 70 -2.33 -4.09 1.04
N ASP A 71 -1.44 -4.87 1.65
CA ASP A 71 -0.48 -4.39 2.65
C ASP A 71 0.52 -3.39 2.04
N ALA A 72 0.97 -3.62 0.81
CA ALA A 72 1.83 -2.68 0.09
C ALA A 72 1.10 -1.34 -0.16
N ALA A 73 -0.15 -1.37 -0.61
CA ALA A 73 -0.95 -0.15 -0.78
C ALA A 73 -1.13 0.60 0.56
N PHE A 74 -1.43 -0.14 1.62
CA PHE A 74 -1.51 0.39 2.98
C PHE A 74 -0.19 1.04 3.42
N ALA A 75 0.93 0.36 3.19
CA ALA A 75 2.26 0.87 3.57
C ALA A 75 2.59 2.18 2.84
N TYR A 76 2.36 2.27 1.55
CA TYR A 76 2.54 3.52 0.80
C TYR A 76 1.64 4.64 1.31
N ALA A 77 0.37 4.34 1.57
CA ALA A 77 -0.58 5.33 2.05
C ALA A 77 -0.21 5.87 3.43
N CYS A 78 0.16 4.99 4.38
CA CYS A 78 0.49 5.44 5.74
C CYS A 78 1.86 6.11 5.86
N ASN A 79 2.78 5.89 4.91
CA ASN A 79 4.07 6.59 4.84
C ASN A 79 4.04 7.83 3.96
N SER A 80 2.92 8.14 3.32
CA SER A 80 2.80 9.26 2.38
C SER A 80 2.98 10.64 2.99
N PHE A 81 2.95 10.73 4.31
CA PHE A 81 3.16 11.99 5.05
C PHE A 81 4.64 12.25 5.40
N GLY A 82 5.55 11.38 4.97
CA GLY A 82 7.00 11.55 5.15
C GLY A 82 7.53 11.18 6.54
N VAL A 83 6.71 10.55 7.37
CA VAL A 83 7.11 10.03 8.68
C VAL A 83 7.03 8.51 8.65
N SER A 84 8.10 7.84 9.08
CA SER A 84 8.15 6.38 9.09
C SER A 84 7.04 5.78 9.92
N THR A 85 6.25 4.94 9.28
CA THR A 85 5.03 4.36 9.83
C THR A 85 5.00 2.87 9.51
N VAL A 86 4.67 2.07 10.49
CA VAL A 86 4.64 0.61 10.38
C VAL A 86 3.24 0.08 10.63
N ALA A 87 2.97 -1.15 10.19
CA ALA A 87 1.75 -1.85 10.52
C ALA A 87 1.77 -2.28 12.01
N ALA A 88 0.69 -2.00 12.71
CA ALA A 88 0.44 -2.49 14.08
C ALA A 88 -0.54 -3.66 14.09
N GLY A 89 -1.23 -3.89 12.99
CA GLY A 89 -2.15 -5.00 12.81
C GLY A 89 -2.95 -4.83 11.53
N ALA A 90 -3.60 -5.89 11.10
CA ALA A 90 -4.46 -5.87 9.93
C ALA A 90 -5.52 -6.97 10.00
N ASP A 91 -6.62 -6.72 9.33
CA ASP A 91 -7.67 -7.69 9.08
C ASP A 91 -7.98 -7.72 7.58
N VAL A 92 -8.25 -8.90 7.06
CA VAL A 92 -8.62 -9.09 5.66
C VAL A 92 -9.83 -10.00 5.55
N ALA A 93 -10.74 -9.66 4.64
CA ALA A 93 -11.83 -10.52 4.20
C ALA A 93 -11.63 -10.85 2.72
N PHE A 94 -11.48 -12.13 2.41
CA PHE A 94 -11.43 -12.65 1.04
C PHE A 94 -12.85 -12.94 0.57
N LEU A 95 -13.32 -12.21 -0.44
CA LEU A 95 -14.71 -12.28 -0.89
C LEU A 95 -14.87 -13.10 -2.17
N ARG A 96 -13.89 -13.03 -3.08
CA ARG A 96 -13.87 -13.74 -4.36
C ARG A 96 -12.46 -14.13 -4.74
N PRO A 97 -12.28 -15.23 -5.49
CA PRO A 97 -10.97 -15.62 -5.98
C PRO A 97 -10.52 -14.75 -7.15
N ALA A 98 -9.20 -14.62 -7.31
CA ALA A 98 -8.57 -14.12 -8.52
C ALA A 98 -7.90 -15.29 -9.25
N ALA A 99 -7.98 -15.29 -10.57
CA ALA A 99 -7.42 -16.32 -11.44
C ALA A 99 -6.13 -15.85 -12.09
N SER A 100 -5.34 -16.81 -12.63
CA SER A 100 -4.19 -16.47 -13.46
C SER A 100 -4.60 -15.60 -14.64
N GLY A 101 -3.85 -14.52 -14.87
CA GLY A 101 -4.14 -13.51 -15.89
C GLY A 101 -4.94 -12.32 -15.38
N ASP A 102 -5.57 -12.41 -14.22
CA ASP A 102 -6.28 -11.27 -13.64
C ASP A 102 -5.30 -10.21 -13.17
N GLU A 103 -5.64 -8.94 -13.40
CA GLU A 103 -4.96 -7.82 -12.77
C GLU A 103 -5.71 -7.42 -11.51
N MET A 104 -5.08 -7.64 -10.37
CA MET A 104 -5.58 -7.17 -9.08
C MET A 104 -5.11 -5.73 -8.84
N VAL A 105 -6.01 -4.86 -8.44
CA VAL A 105 -5.72 -3.48 -8.07
C VAL A 105 -6.17 -3.23 -6.64
N ALA A 106 -5.26 -2.76 -5.80
CA ALA A 106 -5.55 -2.40 -4.42
C ALA A 106 -5.49 -0.88 -4.26
N GLU A 107 -6.51 -0.32 -3.66
CA GLU A 107 -6.60 1.11 -3.36
C GLU A 107 -6.75 1.32 -1.87
N ALA A 108 -5.80 2.03 -1.26
CA ALA A 108 -5.75 2.33 0.15
C ALA A 108 -6.14 3.78 0.42
N TRP A 109 -6.90 3.99 1.48
CA TRP A 109 -7.35 5.29 1.94
C TRP A 109 -7.16 5.45 3.44
N HIS A 110 -6.68 6.61 3.86
CA HIS A 110 -6.73 7.02 5.25
C HIS A 110 -8.18 7.13 5.71
N ARG A 111 -8.54 6.41 6.75
CA ARG A 111 -9.90 6.37 7.28
C ARG A 111 -10.06 7.25 8.51
N ALA A 112 -9.16 7.11 9.46
CA ALA A 112 -9.16 7.84 10.72
C ALA A 112 -7.79 7.73 11.39
N GLY A 113 -7.51 8.62 12.32
CA GLY A 113 -6.28 8.54 13.10
C GLY A 113 -6.32 9.43 14.33
N SER A 114 -5.46 9.11 15.29
CA SER A 114 -5.25 9.91 16.50
C SER A 114 -3.83 9.68 17.01
N GLY A 115 -3.09 10.74 17.25
CA GLY A 115 -1.70 10.65 17.72
C GLY A 115 -0.84 9.89 16.70
N ARG A 116 -0.22 8.79 17.15
CA ARG A 116 0.63 7.94 16.31
C ARG A 116 -0.11 6.81 15.61
N SER A 117 -1.38 6.66 15.85
CA SER A 117 -2.19 5.55 15.33
C SER A 117 -3.06 6.00 14.18
N GLY A 118 -3.16 5.16 13.15
CA GLY A 118 -4.02 5.40 11.99
C GLY A 118 -4.75 4.14 11.57
N ILE A 119 -5.87 4.34 10.91
CA ILE A 119 -6.67 3.28 10.28
C ILE A 119 -6.76 3.60 8.80
N TYR A 120 -6.50 2.59 7.98
CA TYR A 120 -6.53 2.64 6.52
C TYR A 120 -7.39 1.51 6.00
N ASP A 121 -8.30 1.81 5.11
CA ASP A 121 -9.09 0.80 4.41
C ASP A 121 -8.54 0.59 3.01
N VAL A 122 -8.44 -0.68 2.61
CA VAL A 122 -7.96 -1.07 1.29
C VAL A 122 -8.99 -1.96 0.63
N THR A 123 -9.40 -1.59 -0.57
CA THR A 123 -10.25 -2.41 -1.42
C THR A 123 -9.41 -3.02 -2.54
N VAL A 124 -9.50 -4.32 -2.72
CA VAL A 124 -8.84 -5.03 -3.83
C VAL A 124 -9.88 -5.44 -4.86
N ARG A 125 -9.63 -5.10 -6.12
CA ARG A 125 -10.53 -5.37 -7.25
C ARG A 125 -9.84 -6.11 -8.37
N VAL A 126 -10.66 -6.87 -9.11
CA VAL A 126 -10.36 -7.31 -10.47
C VAL A 126 -11.43 -6.71 -11.37
N GLY A 127 -11.07 -5.78 -12.25
CA GLY A 127 -12.03 -4.95 -12.95
C GLY A 127 -12.93 -4.20 -11.97
N ASP A 128 -14.23 -4.30 -12.12
CA ASP A 128 -15.20 -3.67 -11.21
C ASP A 128 -15.57 -4.56 -10.00
N THR A 129 -15.05 -5.77 -9.95
CA THR A 129 -15.40 -6.75 -8.92
C THR A 129 -14.51 -6.60 -7.69
N VAL A 130 -15.08 -6.35 -6.53
CA VAL A 130 -14.35 -6.37 -5.25
C VAL A 130 -14.06 -7.83 -4.89
N ILE A 131 -12.78 -8.15 -4.71
CA ILE A 131 -12.33 -9.50 -4.36
C ILE A 131 -11.86 -9.63 -2.91
N ALA A 132 -11.43 -8.53 -2.30
CA ALA A 132 -11.02 -8.50 -0.89
C ALA A 132 -11.19 -7.11 -0.30
N GLU A 133 -11.42 -7.07 1.00
CA GLU A 133 -11.39 -5.87 1.83
C GLU A 133 -10.36 -6.07 2.94
N PHE A 134 -9.54 -5.05 3.15
CA PHE A 134 -8.45 -5.08 4.11
C PHE A 134 -8.52 -3.82 4.98
N ARG A 135 -8.29 -3.96 6.28
CA ARG A 135 -8.12 -2.82 7.18
C ARG A 135 -6.79 -2.92 7.88
N GLY A 136 -5.92 -1.94 7.64
CA GLY A 136 -4.65 -1.79 8.32
C GLY A 136 -4.71 -0.81 9.48
N ARG A 137 -4.07 -1.16 10.58
CA ARG A 137 -3.80 -0.27 11.70
C ARG A 137 -2.34 0.11 11.66
N SER A 138 -2.05 1.39 11.58
CA SER A 138 -0.69 1.92 11.47
C SER A 138 -0.20 2.51 12.79
N ARG A 139 1.11 2.53 12.93
CA ARG A 139 1.80 3.22 14.01
C ARG A 139 2.97 4.02 13.47
N THR A 140 2.92 5.31 13.67
CA THR A 140 4.05 6.20 13.36
C THR A 140 5.16 5.99 14.38
N VAL A 141 6.39 5.86 13.89
CA VAL A 141 7.59 5.65 14.70
C VAL A 141 8.59 6.76 14.36
N PRO A 142 8.48 7.93 15.01
CA PRO A 142 9.45 9.00 14.83
C PRO A 142 10.85 8.52 15.22
N GLY A 143 11.85 8.77 14.40
CA GLY A 143 13.22 8.28 14.61
C GLY A 143 13.53 6.91 14.00
N LEU A 144 12.55 6.18 13.51
CA LEU A 144 12.81 5.05 12.61
C LEU A 144 13.33 5.62 11.28
N ALA A 145 14.50 5.13 10.85
CA ALA A 145 15.06 5.58 9.58
C ALA A 145 14.12 5.23 8.42
N ALA A 146 13.85 6.21 7.57
CA ALA A 146 13.18 5.96 6.30
C ALA A 146 14.10 5.16 5.37
N PRO A 147 13.55 4.40 4.39
CA PRO A 147 14.35 3.82 3.34
C PRO A 147 15.20 4.89 2.65
N PRO A 148 16.43 4.56 2.22
CA PRO A 148 17.26 5.52 1.50
C PRO A 148 16.57 5.94 0.20
N PRO A 149 16.82 7.17 -0.28
CA PRO A 149 16.28 7.60 -1.56
C PRO A 149 16.67 6.63 -2.68
N ALA A 150 15.78 6.47 -3.66
CA ALA A 150 16.15 5.73 -4.86
C ALA A 150 17.35 6.40 -5.54
N PRO A 151 18.28 5.61 -6.12
CA PRO A 151 19.40 6.18 -6.87
C PRO A 151 18.90 7.01 -8.05
N ALA A 152 19.68 8.04 -8.36
CA ALA A 152 19.39 8.93 -9.49
C ALA A 152 19.45 8.20 -10.83
#